data_e9b641d049dd3b4506b7ed1790e227b5
#
_entry.id   e9b641d049dd3b4506b7ed1790e227b5
#
_cell.length_a   1.000
_cell.length_b   1.000
_cell.length_c   1.000
_cell.angle_alpha   90.00
_cell.angle_beta   90.00
_cell.angle_gamma   90.00
#
_symmetry.space_group_name_H-M   'P 1'
#
loop_
_entity.id
_entity.type
_entity.pdbx_description
1 polymer ?
#
loop_
_entity_poly.entity_id
_entity_poly.type
_entity_poly.pdbx_seq_one_letter_code
_entity_poly.pdbx_strand_id
1 'polypeptide(L)'
;WECACGKYKRVRFKGIVCERCGVEVTRSKVRRERMGHIELAAPVSHIWYFKGSPSRLGYLLDIPPKELEKVLYFASSIITSVDKEARDEDVEDLRDELAADLEELDVERDRLIEQTRKLSVDYVPEDDDFVDDIDEDERLTPEEVEEEIADVYEEFNERKALRQDAFDLFMKIEPKQLVPDESLYREM
;
A
#
# COMPACT_ATOMS: atom_id res chain seq x y z
N TRP A 1 -43.55 15.34 -4.40
CA TRP A 1 -44.34 14.56 -5.36
C TRP A 1 -43.78 14.68 -6.77
N GLU A 2 -42.48 14.37 -6.93
CA GLU A 2 -41.83 14.37 -8.24
C GLU A 2 -40.80 13.24 -8.34
N CYS A 3 -40.55 12.79 -9.56
CA CYS A 3 -39.45 11.88 -9.86
C CYS A 3 -38.16 12.66 -10.16
N ALA A 4 -37.02 12.00 -10.21
CA ALA A 4 -35.74 12.65 -10.44
C ALA A 4 -35.62 13.33 -11.83
N CYS A 5 -36.17 12.73 -12.88
CA CYS A 5 -36.11 13.29 -14.24
C CYS A 5 -37.20 14.36 -14.53
N GLY A 6 -38.12 14.62 -13.59
CA GLY A 6 -39.18 15.63 -13.74
C GLY A 6 -40.35 15.25 -14.63
N LYS A 7 -40.44 14.02 -15.15
CA LYS A 7 -41.56 13.55 -15.96
C LYS A 7 -42.88 13.58 -15.19
N TYR A 8 -42.85 13.17 -13.94
CA TYR A 8 -44.01 13.18 -13.04
C TYR A 8 -43.75 14.17 -11.91
N LYS A 9 -44.64 15.18 -11.74
CA LYS A 9 -44.47 16.32 -10.80
C LYS A 9 -45.71 16.67 -10.00
N ARG A 10 -46.66 15.81 -9.75
CA ARG A 10 -47.87 16.18 -9.00
C ARG A 10 -48.37 15.02 -8.16
N VAL A 11 -49.14 15.34 -7.10
CA VAL A 11 -49.74 14.37 -6.15
C VAL A 11 -50.57 13.30 -6.85
N ARG A 12 -51.20 13.60 -8.01
CA ARG A 12 -51.98 12.63 -8.78
C ARG A 12 -51.17 11.43 -9.24
N PHE A 13 -49.85 11.55 -9.30
CA PHE A 13 -48.92 10.49 -9.70
C PHE A 13 -48.31 9.75 -8.51
N LYS A 14 -48.88 9.92 -7.31
CA LYS A 14 -48.42 9.24 -6.08
C LYS A 14 -48.32 7.74 -6.29
N GLY A 15 -47.17 7.16 -5.91
CA GLY A 15 -46.92 5.73 -5.93
C GLY A 15 -46.49 5.17 -7.31
N ILE A 16 -46.43 6.02 -8.34
CA ILE A 16 -45.93 5.61 -9.65
C ILE A 16 -44.41 5.57 -9.62
N VAL A 17 -43.84 4.45 -10.09
CA VAL A 17 -42.40 4.36 -10.38
C VAL A 17 -42.18 4.88 -11.80
N CYS A 18 -41.32 5.89 -11.93
CA CYS A 18 -41.02 6.48 -13.22
C CYS A 18 -40.24 5.50 -14.09
N GLU A 19 -40.77 5.15 -15.25
CA GLU A 19 -40.15 4.25 -16.20
C GLU A 19 -38.82 4.79 -16.79
N ARG A 20 -38.62 6.12 -16.72
CA ARG A 20 -37.41 6.75 -17.24
C ARG A 20 -36.25 6.82 -16.24
N CYS A 21 -36.54 7.13 -14.96
CA CYS A 21 -35.50 7.30 -13.93
C CYS A 21 -35.59 6.30 -12.77
N GLY A 22 -36.62 5.42 -12.75
CA GLY A 22 -36.78 4.40 -11.71
C GLY A 22 -37.21 4.95 -10.34
N VAL A 23 -37.42 6.26 -10.20
CA VAL A 23 -37.77 6.88 -8.92
C VAL A 23 -39.26 6.86 -8.67
N GLU A 24 -39.67 6.38 -7.49
CA GLU A 24 -41.08 6.40 -7.07
C GLU A 24 -41.51 7.82 -6.68
N VAL A 25 -42.69 8.25 -7.13
CA VAL A 25 -43.28 9.55 -6.81
C VAL A 25 -43.90 9.49 -5.41
N THR A 26 -43.18 10.00 -4.41
CA THR A 26 -43.61 10.01 -3.00
C THR A 26 -43.38 11.38 -2.36
N ARG A 27 -43.67 11.49 -1.06
CA ARG A 27 -43.37 12.68 -0.27
C ARG A 27 -41.87 12.80 -0.03
N SER A 28 -41.33 14.01 0.00
CA SER A 28 -39.93 14.26 0.34
C SER A 28 -39.53 13.73 1.76
N LYS A 29 -40.49 13.70 2.67
CA LYS A 29 -40.32 13.17 4.02
C LYS A 29 -39.83 11.70 4.05
N VAL A 30 -40.18 10.91 3.03
CA VAL A 30 -39.74 9.51 2.89
C VAL A 30 -38.22 9.36 2.94
N ARG A 31 -37.46 10.36 2.45
CA ARG A 31 -35.98 10.36 2.53
C ARG A 31 -35.45 10.35 3.97
N ARG A 32 -36.24 10.75 4.94
CA ARG A 32 -35.90 10.77 6.37
C ARG A 32 -36.50 9.59 7.14
N GLU A 33 -37.47 8.91 6.55
CA GLU A 33 -38.19 7.77 7.17
C GLU A 33 -37.64 6.42 6.69
N ARG A 34 -37.27 6.34 5.40
CA ARG A 34 -36.69 5.09 4.84
C ARG A 34 -35.26 4.91 5.28
N MET A 35 -34.98 3.74 5.79
CA MET A 35 -33.63 3.30 6.12
C MET A 35 -33.00 2.66 4.88
N GLY A 36 -31.72 2.91 4.69
CA GLY A 36 -30.87 2.23 3.72
C GLY A 36 -29.59 1.80 4.41
N HIS A 37 -28.75 1.06 3.70
CA HIS A 37 -27.42 0.77 4.17
C HIS A 37 -26.40 0.97 3.05
N ILE A 38 -25.18 1.26 3.44
CA ILE A 38 -24.02 1.32 2.56
C ILE A 38 -23.08 0.22 3.04
N GLU A 39 -22.77 -0.70 2.14
CA GLU A 39 -21.77 -1.73 2.42
C GLU A 39 -20.38 -1.08 2.33
N LEU A 40 -19.59 -1.23 3.41
CA LEU A 40 -18.26 -0.66 3.48
C LEU A 40 -17.24 -1.66 2.93
N ALA A 41 -16.19 -1.16 2.28
CA ALA A 41 -15.11 -1.98 1.75
C ALA A 41 -14.30 -2.69 2.85
N ALA A 42 -14.28 -2.12 4.07
CA ALA A 42 -13.62 -2.70 5.24
C ALA A 42 -14.47 -2.51 6.49
N PRO A 43 -14.35 -3.41 7.51
CA PRO A 43 -14.98 -3.23 8.80
C PRO A 43 -14.54 -1.91 9.46
N VAL A 44 -15.48 -1.18 10.04
CA VAL A 44 -15.21 0.09 10.73
C VAL A 44 -15.72 0.02 12.16
N SER A 45 -14.88 0.42 13.08
CA SER A 45 -15.22 0.48 14.52
C SER A 45 -16.18 1.63 14.81
N HIS A 46 -17.18 1.38 15.65
CA HIS A 46 -18.10 2.44 16.07
C HIS A 46 -17.40 3.41 17.03
N ILE A 47 -17.53 4.71 16.75
CA ILE A 47 -16.86 5.79 17.49
C ILE A 47 -17.13 5.78 19.01
N TRP A 48 -18.31 5.33 19.45
CA TRP A 48 -18.65 5.25 20.88
C TRP A 48 -17.79 4.27 21.66
N TYR A 49 -17.28 3.23 21.01
CA TYR A 49 -16.39 2.26 21.67
C TYR A 49 -14.93 2.74 21.69
N PHE A 50 -14.57 3.64 20.78
CA PHE A 50 -13.23 4.20 20.69
C PHE A 50 -13.07 5.50 21.49
N LYS A 51 -13.90 6.53 21.23
CA LYS A 51 -13.78 7.89 21.80
C LYS A 51 -14.40 8.04 23.20
N GLY A 52 -14.90 6.97 23.82
CA GLY A 52 -15.35 7.01 25.21
C GLY A 52 -14.22 7.29 26.21
N SER A 53 -14.54 7.89 27.35
CA SER A 53 -13.58 8.03 28.45
C SER A 53 -14.07 7.22 29.65
N PRO A 54 -13.47 6.06 29.96
CA PRO A 54 -12.36 5.41 29.25
C PRO A 54 -12.76 4.78 27.89
N SER A 55 -11.78 4.62 26.98
CA SER A 55 -12.01 3.91 25.71
C SER A 55 -12.28 2.44 25.98
N ARG A 56 -13.46 1.95 25.57
CA ARG A 56 -13.84 0.54 25.77
C ARG A 56 -12.95 -0.40 24.97
N LEU A 57 -12.64 -0.03 23.72
CA LEU A 57 -11.73 -0.80 22.86
C LEU A 57 -10.30 -0.77 23.39
N GLY A 58 -9.79 0.39 23.77
CA GLY A 58 -8.45 0.51 24.35
C GLY A 58 -8.30 -0.33 25.62
N TYR A 59 -9.31 -0.33 26.47
CA TYR A 59 -9.29 -1.14 27.68
C TYR A 59 -9.37 -2.65 27.41
N LEU A 60 -10.22 -3.07 26.45
CA LEU A 60 -10.38 -4.47 26.09
C LEU A 60 -9.11 -5.06 25.45
N LEU A 61 -8.47 -4.28 24.57
CA LEU A 61 -7.28 -4.69 23.84
C LEU A 61 -5.99 -4.42 24.61
N ASP A 62 -6.06 -3.65 25.70
CA ASP A 62 -4.91 -3.18 26.47
C ASP A 62 -3.92 -2.39 25.58
N ILE A 63 -4.48 -1.47 24.78
CA ILE A 63 -3.74 -0.62 23.84
C ILE A 63 -4.01 0.84 24.20
N PRO A 64 -2.96 1.69 24.28
CA PRO A 64 -3.12 3.12 24.51
C PRO A 64 -3.99 3.77 23.44
N PRO A 65 -4.86 4.74 23.77
CA PRO A 65 -5.78 5.36 22.81
C PRO A 65 -5.10 5.99 21.59
N LYS A 66 -3.88 6.51 21.74
CA LYS A 66 -3.09 7.09 20.62
C LYS A 66 -2.63 6.04 19.62
N GLU A 67 -2.23 4.88 20.11
CA GLU A 67 -1.82 3.75 19.27
C GLU A 67 -3.03 3.10 18.60
N LEU A 68 -4.11 2.92 19.37
CA LEU A 68 -5.38 2.44 18.83
C LEU A 68 -5.93 3.36 17.72
N GLU A 69 -5.75 4.68 17.86
CA GLU A 69 -6.13 5.65 16.83
C GLU A 69 -5.36 5.41 15.53
N LYS A 70 -4.07 5.16 15.59
CA LYS A 70 -3.26 4.86 14.39
C LYS A 70 -3.76 3.61 13.67
N VAL A 71 -4.10 2.56 14.43
CA VAL A 71 -4.62 1.31 13.85
C VAL A 71 -5.99 1.52 13.22
N LEU A 72 -6.91 2.21 13.91
CA LEU A 72 -8.27 2.43 13.42
C LEU A 72 -8.34 3.34 12.18
N TYR A 73 -7.37 4.22 12.01
CA TYR A 73 -7.25 5.09 10.83
C TYR A 73 -6.27 4.59 9.78
N PHE A 74 -5.85 3.32 9.86
CA PHE A 74 -4.95 2.66 8.92
C PHE A 74 -3.57 3.32 8.77
N ALA A 75 -3.11 4.03 9.81
CA ALA A 75 -1.79 4.63 9.85
C ALA A 75 -0.71 3.67 10.38
N SER A 76 -1.10 2.53 10.94
CA SER A 76 -0.21 1.48 11.42
C SER A 76 -0.93 0.15 11.42
N SER A 77 -0.20 -0.92 11.15
CA SER A 77 -0.66 -2.29 11.33
C SER A 77 -0.37 -2.78 12.74
N ILE A 78 -1.23 -3.65 13.28
CA ILE A 78 -1.02 -4.28 14.59
C ILE A 78 -0.84 -5.77 14.42
N ILE A 79 0.17 -6.31 15.09
CA ILE A 79 0.42 -7.74 15.15
C ILE A 79 -0.51 -8.37 16.19
N THR A 80 -1.37 -9.28 15.75
CA THR A 80 -2.36 -9.94 16.61
C THR A 80 -1.81 -11.17 17.30
N SER A 81 -1.02 -11.97 16.60
CA SER A 81 -0.41 -13.20 17.10
C SER A 81 0.92 -13.48 16.40
N VAL A 82 1.83 -14.11 17.09
CA VAL A 82 3.11 -14.59 16.56
C VAL A 82 3.26 -16.04 16.95
N ASP A 83 3.45 -16.92 15.97
CA ASP A 83 3.84 -18.30 16.19
C ASP A 83 5.37 -18.38 16.33
N LYS A 84 5.82 -18.48 17.57
CA LYS A 84 7.25 -18.49 17.86
C LYS A 84 7.91 -19.80 17.49
N GLU A 85 7.18 -20.93 17.58
CA GLU A 85 7.71 -22.26 17.28
C GLU A 85 7.95 -22.37 15.78
N ALA A 86 6.95 -22.02 14.95
CA ALA A 86 7.11 -22.01 13.50
C ALA A 86 8.20 -21.02 13.06
N ARG A 87 8.25 -19.81 13.64
CA ARG A 87 9.29 -18.84 13.32
C ARG A 87 10.70 -19.38 13.61
N ASP A 88 10.90 -20.01 14.78
CA ASP A 88 12.20 -20.51 15.19
C ASP A 88 12.64 -21.74 14.36
N GLU A 89 11.69 -22.52 13.81
CA GLU A 89 11.94 -23.61 12.87
C GLU A 89 12.38 -23.09 11.49
N ASP A 90 11.76 -22.02 11.01
CA ASP A 90 11.99 -21.49 9.66
C ASP A 90 13.12 -20.44 9.57
N VAL A 91 13.73 -20.06 10.71
CA VAL A 91 14.73 -18.98 10.75
C VAL A 91 15.93 -19.21 9.82
N GLU A 92 16.43 -20.44 9.72
CA GLU A 92 17.58 -20.74 8.87
C GLU A 92 17.22 -20.60 7.39
N ASP A 93 16.07 -21.13 6.99
CA ASP A 93 15.56 -21.04 5.62
C ASP A 93 15.28 -19.59 5.22
N LEU A 94 14.67 -18.79 6.11
CA LEU A 94 14.41 -17.36 5.88
C LEU A 94 15.70 -16.52 5.77
N ARG A 95 16.77 -16.90 6.48
CA ARG A 95 18.08 -16.25 6.32
C ARG A 95 18.72 -16.55 4.98
N ASP A 96 18.61 -17.80 4.54
CA ASP A 96 19.15 -18.20 3.25
C ASP A 96 18.38 -17.54 2.11
N GLU A 97 17.05 -17.42 2.24
CA GLU A 97 16.19 -16.68 1.31
C GLU A 97 16.54 -15.19 1.25
N LEU A 98 16.69 -14.54 2.41
CA LEU A 98 17.15 -13.15 2.49
C LEU A 98 18.51 -12.95 1.81
N ALA A 99 19.45 -13.87 2.05
CA ALA A 99 20.78 -13.78 1.44
C ALA A 99 20.71 -13.90 -0.07
N ALA A 100 19.90 -14.82 -0.60
CA ALA A 100 19.66 -14.98 -2.03
C ALA A 100 19.01 -13.74 -2.66
N ASP A 101 18.01 -13.17 -1.99
CA ASP A 101 17.32 -11.95 -2.43
C ASP A 101 18.27 -10.74 -2.48
N LEU A 102 19.14 -10.60 -1.48
CA LEU A 102 20.14 -9.54 -1.46
C LEU A 102 21.19 -9.70 -2.57
N GLU A 103 21.57 -10.94 -2.89
CA GLU A 103 22.46 -11.23 -4.02
C GLU A 103 21.78 -10.94 -5.37
N GLU A 104 20.50 -11.30 -5.51
CA GLU A 104 19.73 -10.98 -6.72
C GLU A 104 19.63 -9.46 -6.95
N LEU A 105 19.40 -8.69 -5.89
CA LEU A 105 19.40 -7.23 -5.96
C LEU A 105 20.76 -6.66 -6.38
N ASP A 106 21.89 -7.26 -5.93
CA ASP A 106 23.21 -6.85 -6.39
C ASP A 106 23.43 -7.11 -7.87
N VAL A 107 23.01 -8.27 -8.35
CA VAL A 107 23.12 -8.63 -9.76
C VAL A 107 22.25 -7.70 -10.64
N GLU A 108 21.02 -7.41 -10.20
CA GLU A 108 20.13 -6.49 -10.90
C GLU A 108 20.72 -5.07 -10.95
N ARG A 109 21.24 -4.57 -9.82
CA ARG A 109 21.93 -3.28 -9.75
C ARG A 109 23.11 -3.21 -10.71
N ASP A 110 24.00 -4.20 -10.68
CA ASP A 110 25.20 -4.21 -11.49
C ASP A 110 24.85 -4.27 -12.98
N ARG A 111 23.76 -4.98 -13.32
CA ARG A 111 23.22 -5.01 -14.70
C ARG A 111 22.72 -3.65 -15.14
N LEU A 112 21.97 -2.94 -14.29
CA LEU A 112 21.46 -1.61 -14.58
C LEU A 112 22.62 -0.60 -14.74
N ILE A 113 23.60 -0.65 -13.85
CA ILE A 113 24.79 0.20 -13.95
C ILE A 113 25.53 -0.04 -15.26
N GLU A 114 25.66 -1.29 -15.69
CA GLU A 114 26.29 -1.62 -16.96
C GLU A 114 25.46 -1.09 -18.15
N GLN A 115 24.14 -1.20 -18.11
CA GLN A 115 23.26 -0.62 -19.11
C GLN A 115 23.37 0.91 -19.16
N THR A 116 23.36 1.59 -18.02
CA THR A 116 23.53 3.05 -17.93
C THR A 116 24.88 3.49 -18.51
N ARG A 117 25.95 2.75 -18.22
CA ARG A 117 27.29 3.03 -18.81
C ARG A 117 27.32 2.90 -20.33
N LYS A 118 26.54 1.96 -20.90
CA LYS A 118 26.43 1.79 -22.36
C LYS A 118 25.69 2.95 -23.04
N LEU A 119 24.90 3.73 -22.30
CA LEU A 119 24.23 4.95 -22.79
C LEU A 119 25.17 6.17 -22.86
N SER A 120 26.38 6.07 -22.34
CA SER A 120 27.34 7.18 -22.37
C SER A 120 27.75 7.55 -23.79
N VAL A 121 27.89 8.84 -24.07
CA VAL A 121 28.45 9.36 -25.36
C VAL A 121 29.87 8.84 -25.62
N ASP A 122 30.64 8.61 -24.54
CA ASP A 122 32.04 8.15 -24.63
C ASP A 122 32.17 6.62 -24.69
N TYR A 123 31.04 5.88 -24.68
CA TYR A 123 31.07 4.42 -24.72
C TYR A 123 31.51 3.92 -26.10
N VAL A 124 32.58 3.15 -26.11
CA VAL A 124 33.09 2.47 -27.32
C VAL A 124 32.75 0.97 -27.20
N PRO A 125 31.83 0.43 -28.02
CA PRO A 125 31.49 -0.98 -27.98
C PRO A 125 32.69 -1.87 -28.32
N GLU A 126 32.85 -2.95 -27.57
CA GLU A 126 33.78 -4.02 -27.95
C GLU A 126 33.20 -4.81 -29.15
N ASP A 127 34.04 -5.47 -29.97
CA ASP A 127 33.73 -6.05 -31.30
C ASP A 127 32.52 -7.05 -31.34
N ASP A 128 32.01 -7.49 -30.18
CA ASP A 128 30.88 -8.45 -30.06
C ASP A 128 29.61 -7.85 -29.40
N ASP A 129 29.64 -6.59 -28.97
CA ASP A 129 28.46 -5.93 -28.37
C ASP A 129 27.53 -5.42 -29.47
N PHE A 130 26.39 -6.08 -29.62
CA PHE A 130 25.28 -5.58 -30.45
C PHE A 130 24.67 -4.36 -29.76
N VAL A 131 25.19 -3.19 -30.06
CA VAL A 131 24.56 -1.93 -29.63
C VAL A 131 23.42 -1.69 -30.63
N ASP A 132 22.18 -1.93 -30.22
CA ASP A 132 21.01 -1.42 -30.94
C ASP A 132 21.25 0.06 -31.26
N ASP A 133 20.81 0.52 -32.43
CA ASP A 133 20.92 1.93 -32.85
C ASP A 133 20.23 2.83 -31.78
N ILE A 134 21.00 3.21 -30.74
CA ILE A 134 20.57 4.20 -29.76
C ILE A 134 20.62 5.55 -30.46
N ASP A 135 19.46 6.21 -30.55
CA ASP A 135 19.37 7.55 -31.11
C ASP A 135 20.35 8.50 -30.40
N GLU A 136 21.07 9.32 -31.17
CA GLU A 136 22.06 10.27 -30.61
C GLU A 136 21.45 11.19 -29.53
N ASP A 137 20.14 11.44 -29.61
CA ASP A 137 19.39 12.26 -28.65
C ASP A 137 19.11 11.54 -27.31
N GLU A 138 19.31 10.22 -27.24
CA GLU A 138 19.14 9.40 -26.01
C GLU A 138 20.48 9.13 -25.28
N ARG A 139 21.58 9.59 -25.81
CA ARG A 139 22.91 9.41 -25.20
C ARG A 139 23.11 10.40 -24.07
N LEU A 140 23.61 9.88 -22.94
CA LEU A 140 23.89 10.67 -21.73
C LEU A 140 25.34 11.19 -21.74
N THR A 141 25.50 12.40 -21.20
CA THR A 141 26.84 12.93 -20.92
C THR A 141 27.48 12.14 -19.75
N PRO A 142 28.83 12.13 -19.63
CA PRO A 142 29.48 11.44 -18.53
C PRO A 142 29.00 11.89 -17.12
N GLU A 143 28.64 13.17 -16.97
CA GLU A 143 28.12 13.71 -15.72
C GLU A 143 26.71 13.18 -15.41
N GLU A 144 25.84 13.09 -16.41
CA GLU A 144 24.49 12.50 -16.28
C GLU A 144 24.55 10.99 -16.00
N VAL A 145 25.50 10.28 -16.60
CA VAL A 145 25.71 8.85 -16.29
C VAL A 145 26.15 8.63 -14.86
N GLU A 146 27.04 9.48 -14.32
CA GLU A 146 27.45 9.40 -12.91
C GLU A 146 26.29 9.71 -11.96
N GLU A 147 25.45 10.68 -12.29
CA GLU A 147 24.24 11.02 -11.52
C GLU A 147 23.24 9.86 -11.52
N GLU A 148 22.92 9.29 -12.69
CA GLU A 148 22.02 8.13 -12.77
C GLU A 148 22.57 6.88 -12.05
N ILE A 149 23.87 6.63 -12.14
CA ILE A 149 24.50 5.53 -11.40
C ILE A 149 24.39 5.77 -9.88
N ALA A 150 24.55 7.00 -9.42
CA ALA A 150 24.40 7.33 -8.01
C ALA A 150 22.94 7.09 -7.54
N ASP A 151 21.96 7.49 -8.33
CA ASP A 151 20.54 7.25 -8.05
C ASP A 151 20.20 5.76 -7.99
N VAL A 152 20.74 4.96 -8.92
CA VAL A 152 20.61 3.50 -8.89
C VAL A 152 21.20 2.91 -7.61
N TYR A 153 22.38 3.36 -7.19
CA TYR A 153 22.97 2.90 -5.92
C TYR A 153 22.10 3.27 -4.71
N GLU A 154 21.54 4.48 -4.67
CA GLU A 154 20.67 4.93 -3.59
C GLU A 154 19.40 4.07 -3.51
N GLU A 155 18.70 3.89 -4.65
CA GLU A 155 17.49 3.07 -4.72
C GLU A 155 17.73 1.63 -4.25
N PHE A 156 18.79 0.97 -4.76
CA PHE A 156 19.08 -0.42 -4.38
C PHE A 156 19.53 -0.55 -2.91
N ASN A 157 20.25 0.42 -2.39
CA ASN A 157 20.61 0.45 -0.97
C ASN A 157 19.37 0.62 -0.08
N GLU A 158 18.41 1.45 -0.46
CA GLU A 158 17.14 1.59 0.25
C GLU A 158 16.32 0.28 0.22
N ARG A 159 16.23 -0.37 -0.94
CA ARG A 159 15.54 -1.67 -1.09
C ARG A 159 16.18 -2.75 -0.23
N LYS A 160 17.51 -2.82 -0.18
CA LYS A 160 18.25 -3.76 0.67
C LYS A 160 18.03 -3.47 2.16
N ALA A 161 18.14 -2.21 2.56
CA ALA A 161 17.92 -1.80 3.93
C ALA A 161 16.50 -2.16 4.38
N LEU A 162 15.48 -1.93 3.52
CA LEU A 162 14.10 -2.29 3.82
C LEU A 162 13.93 -3.79 4.08
N ARG A 163 14.54 -4.66 3.25
CA ARG A 163 14.47 -6.12 3.43
C ARG A 163 15.19 -6.57 4.70
N GLN A 164 16.35 -6.01 4.99
CA GLN A 164 17.09 -6.30 6.23
C GLN A 164 16.34 -5.86 7.47
N ASP A 165 15.77 -4.65 7.44
CA ASP A 165 14.97 -4.11 8.54
C ASP A 165 13.68 -4.92 8.75
N ALA A 166 13.05 -5.40 7.66
CA ALA A 166 11.87 -6.26 7.71
C ALA A 166 12.20 -7.60 8.39
N PHE A 167 13.29 -8.24 8.00
CA PHE A 167 13.75 -9.48 8.63
C PHE A 167 14.11 -9.27 10.10
N ASP A 168 14.83 -8.20 10.42
CA ASP A 168 15.20 -7.85 11.80
C ASP A 168 13.98 -7.58 12.68
N LEU A 169 12.96 -6.93 12.11
CA LEU A 169 11.70 -6.70 12.80
C LEU A 169 10.93 -8.01 12.98
N PHE A 170 10.84 -8.85 11.94
CA PHE A 170 10.19 -10.16 12.01
C PHE A 170 10.77 -11.02 13.13
N MET A 171 12.09 -11.03 13.28
CA MET A 171 12.78 -11.78 14.34
C MET A 171 12.48 -11.29 15.74
N LYS A 172 12.18 -9.99 15.91
CA LYS A 172 11.98 -9.34 17.22
C LYS A 172 10.50 -9.09 17.55
N ILE A 173 9.60 -9.35 16.61
CA ILE A 173 8.21 -8.95 16.71
C ILE A 173 7.47 -9.71 17.83
N GLU A 174 6.63 -8.97 18.54
CA GLU A 174 5.78 -9.51 19.61
C GLU A 174 4.31 -9.17 19.35
N PRO A 175 3.35 -9.95 19.89
CA PRO A 175 1.93 -9.62 19.84
C PRO A 175 1.66 -8.23 20.41
N LYS A 176 0.73 -7.50 19.80
CA LYS A 176 0.33 -6.12 20.10
C LYS A 176 1.34 -5.04 19.68
N GLN A 177 2.47 -5.40 19.08
CA GLN A 177 3.39 -4.43 18.51
C GLN A 177 2.78 -3.76 17.29
N LEU A 178 3.04 -2.45 17.14
CA LEU A 178 2.62 -1.66 15.99
C LEU A 178 3.75 -1.59 14.96
N VAL A 179 3.39 -1.82 13.71
CA VAL A 179 4.27 -1.60 12.55
C VAL A 179 3.76 -0.35 11.84
N PRO A 180 4.50 0.76 11.88
CA PRO A 180 4.02 2.04 11.34
C PRO A 180 4.16 2.15 9.83
N ASP A 181 5.03 1.37 9.21
CA ASP A 181 5.31 1.41 7.78
C ASP A 181 4.64 0.24 7.06
N GLU A 182 3.85 0.56 6.03
CA GLU A 182 3.16 -0.44 5.22
C GLU A 182 4.15 -1.22 4.34
N SER A 183 5.21 -0.56 3.83
CA SER A 183 6.24 -1.21 3.03
C SER A 183 6.97 -2.25 3.84
N LEU A 184 7.38 -1.88 5.05
CA LEU A 184 8.02 -2.79 6.00
C LEU A 184 7.12 -3.97 6.39
N TYR A 185 5.82 -3.73 6.58
CA TYR A 185 4.85 -4.78 6.90
C TYR A 185 4.64 -5.77 5.74
N ARG A 186 4.75 -5.31 4.51
CA ARG A 186 4.61 -6.17 3.32
C ARG A 186 5.82 -7.04 3.06
N GLU A 187 7.00 -6.55 3.41
CA GLU A 187 8.27 -7.30 3.27
C GLU A 187 8.50 -8.30 4.42
N MET A 188 7.79 -8.16 5.53
CA MET A 188 7.78 -9.12 6.64
C MET A 188 7.04 -10.42 6.30
#